data_744ba4ae9e37c10a09064405daf8c0fc
#
_entry.id   744ba4ae9e37c10a09064405daf8c0fc
#
_cell.length_a   1.000
_cell.length_b   1.000
_cell.length_c   1.000
_cell.angle_alpha   90.00
_cell.angle_beta   90.00
_cell.angle_gamma   90.00
#
_symmetry.space_group_name_H-M   'P 1'
#
loop_
_entity.id
_entity.type
_entity.pdbx_description
1 polymer ?
#
loop_
_entity_poly.entity_id
_entity_poly.type
_entity_poly.pdbx_seq_one_letter_code
_entity_poly.pdbx_strand_id
1 'polypeptide(L)'
;MTSSDMVSISADTDTAESVQGGEPVGVPTVGDAVASLASAFRNGASLSRESIGLGTELIRITAGRSQLVPSKADRRFSDSAWATNPAYHRIEQAYLAWAAAVRRLVDDYATTTPDFRRAERAIFAANILTGACAPTNFFMTNPAAIKYAFDTGGLSVLRGARHFLSDLRRNGGMPSQVDRSRFEVGRNLAASLGAVVDRDPFAEVLHYQPATATVSRRPVLAVPPPIGRYYFLDLAPAVASWNSR
;
A
#
# COMPACT_ATOMS: atom_id res chain seq x y z
N MET A 1 -29.62 -39.29 -40.55
CA MET A 1 -29.99 -38.16 -41.41
C MET A 1 -30.41 -37.05 -40.46
N THR A 2 -29.79 -35.97 -40.29
CA THR A 2 -28.89 -35.11 -41.05
C THR A 2 -28.33 -34.09 -40.09
N SER A 3 -27.13 -33.94 -40.22
CA SER A 3 -26.33 -32.77 -40.65
C SER A 3 -25.96 -31.78 -39.54
N SER A 4 -24.72 -31.81 -39.27
CA SER A 4 -23.93 -30.82 -38.55
C SER A 4 -24.06 -29.45 -39.24
N ASP A 5 -24.49 -28.44 -38.50
CA ASP A 5 -24.16 -27.06 -38.84
C ASP A 5 -23.02 -26.60 -37.93
N MET A 6 -21.81 -26.79 -38.42
CA MET A 6 -20.63 -26.11 -37.96
C MET A 6 -20.71 -24.67 -38.48
N VAL A 7 -21.02 -23.73 -37.61
CA VAL A 7 -20.81 -22.30 -37.89
C VAL A 7 -19.31 -22.01 -37.79
N SER A 8 -18.64 -21.94 -38.93
CA SER A 8 -17.30 -21.40 -39.03
C SER A 8 -17.37 -19.90 -38.85
N ILE A 9 -16.90 -19.41 -37.72
CA ILE A 9 -16.62 -17.98 -37.52
C ILE A 9 -15.31 -17.71 -38.24
N SER A 10 -15.41 -17.11 -39.44
CA SER A 10 -14.26 -16.51 -40.11
C SER A 10 -13.80 -15.34 -39.28
N ALA A 11 -12.59 -15.42 -38.77
CA ALA A 11 -11.90 -14.27 -38.20
C ALA A 11 -11.58 -13.29 -39.34
N ASP A 12 -12.32 -12.20 -39.44
CA ASP A 12 -11.95 -11.04 -40.24
C ASP A 12 -10.68 -10.40 -39.64
N THR A 13 -9.56 -10.75 -40.23
CA THR A 13 -8.24 -10.19 -39.96
C THR A 13 -8.05 -8.93 -40.83
N ASP A 14 -8.81 -7.88 -40.60
CA ASP A 14 -8.47 -6.59 -41.21
C ASP A 14 -9.13 -5.44 -40.42
N THR A 15 -8.56 -5.12 -39.28
CA THR A 15 -8.48 -3.77 -38.69
C THR A 15 -7.47 -3.78 -37.55
N ALA A 16 -6.24 -4.19 -37.82
CA ALA A 16 -5.11 -3.79 -36.99
C ALA A 16 -4.79 -2.34 -37.36
N GLU A 17 -5.64 -1.43 -36.94
CA GLU A 17 -5.30 -0.02 -36.89
C GLU A 17 -4.09 0.11 -35.94
N SER A 18 -2.96 0.52 -36.50
CA SER A 18 -1.71 0.74 -35.83
C SER A 18 -1.93 1.71 -34.67
N VAL A 19 -2.13 1.17 -33.47
CA VAL A 19 -1.87 1.90 -32.24
C VAL A 19 -0.38 2.19 -32.26
N GLN A 20 -0.02 3.40 -32.70
CA GLN A 20 1.34 3.90 -32.64
C GLN A 20 1.88 3.64 -31.25
N GLY A 21 2.99 2.90 -31.20
CA GLY A 21 3.65 2.48 -30.00
C GLY A 21 3.97 3.65 -29.07
N GLY A 22 3.09 3.88 -28.11
CA GLY A 22 3.49 4.55 -26.90
C GLY A 22 4.56 3.67 -26.25
N GLU A 23 5.73 4.27 -25.96
CA GLU A 23 6.75 3.62 -25.16
C GLU A 23 6.09 2.89 -23.98
N PRO A 24 6.50 1.66 -23.67
CA PRO A 24 5.94 0.94 -22.54
C PRO A 24 6.06 1.84 -21.31
N VAL A 25 4.92 2.20 -20.73
CA VAL A 25 4.87 3.03 -19.52
C VAL A 25 5.54 2.21 -18.43
N GLY A 26 6.83 2.46 -18.25
CA GLY A 26 7.62 1.77 -17.23
C GLY A 26 6.90 1.89 -15.88
N VAL A 27 6.81 0.79 -15.15
CA VAL A 27 6.24 0.80 -13.79
C VAL A 27 7.06 1.81 -12.97
N PRO A 28 6.44 2.85 -12.39
CA PRO A 28 7.17 3.87 -11.66
C PRO A 28 7.91 3.22 -10.48
N THR A 29 9.19 3.51 -10.39
CA THR A 29 10.05 3.01 -9.31
C THR A 29 10.00 3.95 -8.11
N VAL A 30 10.44 3.45 -6.94
CA VAL A 30 10.66 4.31 -5.76
C VAL A 30 11.66 5.42 -6.09
N GLY A 31 12.66 5.13 -6.94
CA GLY A 31 13.62 6.12 -7.42
C GLY A 31 12.97 7.29 -8.15
N ASP A 32 11.97 7.03 -8.99
CA ASP A 32 11.25 8.08 -9.72
C ASP A 32 10.44 8.98 -8.78
N ALA A 33 9.86 8.42 -7.73
CA ALA A 33 9.14 9.18 -6.71
C ALA A 33 10.09 10.08 -5.90
N VAL A 34 11.24 9.55 -5.50
CA VAL A 34 12.29 10.31 -4.80
C VAL A 34 12.84 11.42 -5.69
N ALA A 35 13.12 11.15 -6.97
CA ALA A 35 13.61 12.16 -7.93
C ALA A 35 12.57 13.27 -8.17
N SER A 36 11.29 12.93 -8.24
CA SER A 36 10.20 13.90 -8.37
C SER A 36 10.08 14.79 -7.13
N LEU A 37 10.18 14.21 -5.94
CA LEU A 37 10.21 14.95 -4.68
C LEU A 37 11.44 15.87 -4.60
N ALA A 38 12.63 15.37 -4.93
CA ALA A 38 13.85 16.19 -4.97
C ALA A 38 13.73 17.37 -5.94
N SER A 39 12.96 17.22 -7.01
CA SER A 39 12.70 18.32 -7.97
C SER A 39 11.84 19.42 -7.34
N ALA A 40 10.89 19.09 -6.49
CA ALA A 40 10.11 20.09 -5.75
C ALA A 40 11.00 20.96 -4.82
N PHE A 41 12.05 20.36 -4.25
CA PHE A 41 13.01 21.08 -3.40
C PHE A 41 14.05 21.91 -4.17
N ARG A 42 14.12 21.81 -5.51
CA ARG A 42 15.05 22.60 -6.32
C ARG A 42 14.55 24.02 -6.67
N ASN A 43 13.28 24.31 -6.46
CA ASN A 43 12.77 25.68 -6.63
C ASN A 43 13.23 26.56 -5.48
N GLY A 44 14.34 27.29 -5.68
CA GLY A 44 14.99 28.09 -4.64
C GLY A 44 14.10 29.17 -4.02
N ALA A 45 13.20 29.78 -4.80
CA ALA A 45 12.28 30.80 -4.28
C ALA A 45 11.22 30.21 -3.33
N SER A 46 10.58 29.12 -3.73
CA SER A 46 9.61 28.42 -2.88
C SER A 46 10.28 27.82 -1.66
N LEU A 47 11.44 27.20 -1.81
CA LEU A 47 12.22 26.64 -0.71
C LEU A 47 12.61 27.73 0.31
N SER A 48 13.09 28.88 -0.14
CA SER A 48 13.46 29.99 0.76
C SER A 48 12.25 30.52 1.52
N ARG A 49 11.11 30.72 0.83
CA ARG A 49 9.87 31.18 1.46
C ARG A 49 9.40 30.20 2.54
N GLU A 50 9.33 28.91 2.22
CA GLU A 50 8.88 27.88 3.16
C GLU A 50 9.86 27.69 4.33
N SER A 51 11.17 27.80 4.09
CA SER A 51 12.17 27.72 5.14
C SER A 51 12.06 28.88 6.11
N ILE A 52 11.85 30.11 5.63
CA ILE A 52 11.64 31.29 6.48
C ILE A 52 10.34 31.14 7.27
N GLY A 53 9.26 30.70 6.62
CA GLY A 53 7.97 30.45 7.28
C GLY A 53 8.08 29.39 8.37
N LEU A 54 8.74 28.29 8.08
CA LEU A 54 8.99 27.22 9.07
C LEU A 54 9.86 27.74 10.23
N GLY A 55 10.95 28.46 9.94
CA GLY A 55 11.81 29.04 10.98
C GLY A 55 11.03 29.98 11.90
N THR A 56 10.19 30.86 11.35
CA THR A 56 9.34 31.77 12.11
C THR A 56 8.37 30.97 13.00
N GLU A 57 7.75 29.92 12.48
CA GLU A 57 6.82 29.11 13.26
C GLU A 57 7.53 28.32 14.36
N LEU A 58 8.73 27.80 14.11
CA LEU A 58 9.54 27.14 15.14
C LEU A 58 9.90 28.09 16.29
N ILE A 59 10.18 29.38 16.00
CA ILE A 59 10.38 30.40 17.04
C ILE A 59 9.09 30.62 17.85
N ARG A 60 7.92 30.66 17.20
CA ARG A 60 6.63 30.76 17.91
C ARG A 60 6.36 29.55 18.80
N ILE A 61 6.68 28.34 18.31
CA ILE A 61 6.52 27.08 19.05
C ILE A 61 7.40 27.09 20.31
N THR A 62 8.67 27.44 20.16
CA THR A 62 9.59 27.53 21.32
C THR A 62 9.15 28.57 22.33
N ALA A 63 8.61 29.71 21.87
CA ALA A 63 8.04 30.74 22.69
C ALA A 63 6.64 30.40 23.30
N GLY A 64 6.05 29.24 22.96
CA GLY A 64 4.73 28.85 23.42
C GLY A 64 3.58 29.69 22.81
N ARG A 65 3.80 30.29 21.64
CA ARG A 65 2.86 31.20 20.96
C ARG A 65 2.24 30.57 19.69
N SER A 66 2.62 29.34 19.33
CA SER A 66 2.04 28.64 18.20
C SER A 66 0.62 28.20 18.52
N GLN A 67 -0.26 28.29 17.53
CA GLN A 67 -1.65 27.84 17.60
C GLN A 67 -1.88 26.57 16.74
N LEU A 68 -0.82 25.93 16.27
CA LEU A 68 -0.94 24.71 15.49
C LEU A 68 -1.51 23.59 16.37
N VAL A 69 -2.56 22.97 15.85
CA VAL A 69 -3.20 21.81 16.45
C VAL A 69 -3.46 20.76 15.36
N PRO A 70 -3.39 19.47 15.68
CA PRO A 70 -3.69 18.43 14.71
C PRO A 70 -5.17 18.46 14.30
N SER A 71 -5.45 17.98 13.09
CA SER A 71 -6.82 17.77 12.64
C SER A 71 -7.53 16.79 13.58
N LYS A 72 -8.83 17.02 13.87
CA LYS A 72 -9.64 16.08 14.64
C LYS A 72 -9.72 14.67 14.01
N ALA A 73 -9.48 14.55 12.73
CA ALA A 73 -9.41 13.28 12.02
C ALA A 73 -8.06 12.58 12.20
N ASP A 74 -7.02 13.27 12.67
CA ASP A 74 -5.68 12.70 12.88
C ASP A 74 -5.58 11.99 14.24
N ARG A 75 -5.89 10.71 14.23
CA ARG A 75 -5.86 9.86 15.43
C ARG A 75 -4.46 9.60 15.98
N ARG A 76 -3.40 9.95 15.25
CA ARG A 76 -2.03 9.76 15.72
C ARG A 76 -1.74 10.52 17.01
N PHE A 77 -2.37 11.66 17.19
CA PHE A 77 -2.21 12.57 18.34
C PHE A 77 -3.37 12.48 19.34
N SER A 78 -4.01 11.32 19.48
CA SER A 78 -5.16 11.14 20.37
C SER A 78 -4.82 11.00 21.85
N ASP A 79 -3.56 10.67 22.20
CA ASP A 79 -3.14 10.61 23.60
C ASP A 79 -3.14 12.01 24.24
N SER A 80 -3.68 12.12 25.45
CA SER A 80 -3.80 13.40 26.18
C SER A 80 -2.45 14.09 26.44
N ALA A 81 -1.36 13.33 26.49
CA ALA A 81 -0.03 13.87 26.71
C ALA A 81 0.41 14.86 25.61
N TRP A 82 -0.10 14.71 24.39
CA TRP A 82 0.17 15.67 23.31
C TRP A 82 -0.35 17.07 23.65
N ALA A 83 -1.47 17.18 24.34
CA ALA A 83 -2.06 18.45 24.74
C ALA A 83 -1.57 18.94 26.11
N THR A 84 -1.29 18.02 27.05
CA THR A 84 -1.03 18.38 28.45
C THR A 84 0.45 18.50 28.79
N ASN A 85 1.32 17.81 28.04
CA ASN A 85 2.77 17.85 28.28
C ASN A 85 3.43 18.87 27.34
N PRO A 86 4.06 19.94 27.87
CA PRO A 86 4.64 20.98 27.01
C PRO A 86 5.73 20.51 26.06
N ALA A 87 6.47 19.45 26.37
CA ALA A 87 7.49 18.90 25.49
C ALA A 87 6.86 18.18 24.29
N TYR A 88 5.90 17.29 24.55
CA TYR A 88 5.18 16.59 23.48
C TYR A 88 4.36 17.57 22.63
N HIS A 89 3.73 18.55 23.24
CA HIS A 89 2.99 19.57 22.50
C HIS A 89 3.88 20.35 21.51
N ARG A 90 5.10 20.72 21.91
CA ARG A 90 6.07 21.37 21.01
C ARG A 90 6.56 20.44 19.90
N ILE A 91 6.79 19.16 20.20
CA ILE A 91 7.17 18.16 19.19
C ILE A 91 6.05 17.99 18.15
N GLU A 92 4.81 17.89 18.59
CA GLU A 92 3.62 17.84 17.72
C GLU A 92 3.55 19.06 16.81
N GLN A 93 3.63 20.26 17.38
CA GLN A 93 3.57 21.51 16.62
C GLN A 93 4.71 21.63 15.62
N ALA A 94 5.94 21.28 16.00
CA ALA A 94 7.10 21.30 15.11
C ALA A 94 6.92 20.33 13.93
N TYR A 95 6.40 19.14 14.20
CA TYR A 95 6.09 18.18 13.15
C TYR A 95 4.98 18.71 12.21
N LEU A 96 3.90 19.26 12.75
CA LEU A 96 2.81 19.82 11.95
C LEU A 96 3.28 20.99 11.08
N ALA A 97 4.13 21.87 11.62
CA ALA A 97 4.72 22.97 10.88
C ALA A 97 5.57 22.46 9.71
N TRP A 98 6.45 21.49 9.98
CA TRP A 98 7.32 20.88 8.96
C TRP A 98 6.51 20.15 7.89
N ALA A 99 5.55 19.32 8.28
CA ALA A 99 4.72 18.58 7.34
C ALA A 99 3.90 19.52 6.44
N ALA A 100 3.40 20.62 6.99
CA ALA A 100 2.72 21.66 6.22
C ALA A 100 3.65 22.39 5.25
N ALA A 101 4.91 22.68 5.64
CA ALA A 101 5.89 23.29 4.75
C ALA A 101 6.25 22.35 3.57
N VAL A 102 6.49 21.07 3.84
CA VAL A 102 6.74 20.05 2.81
C VAL A 102 5.56 19.97 1.85
N ARG A 103 4.33 19.95 2.36
CA ARG A 103 3.12 19.92 1.52
C ARG A 103 3.04 21.13 0.61
N ARG A 104 3.21 22.35 1.12
CA ARG A 104 3.19 23.59 0.31
C ARG A 104 4.27 23.61 -0.76
N LEU A 105 5.47 23.11 -0.48
CA LEU A 105 6.53 22.98 -1.49
C LEU A 105 6.11 22.06 -2.64
N VAL A 106 5.49 20.94 -2.31
CA VAL A 106 5.06 19.96 -3.30
C VAL A 106 3.82 20.44 -4.06
N ASP A 107 2.89 21.14 -3.41
CA ASP A 107 1.74 21.74 -4.06
C ASP A 107 2.19 22.84 -5.06
N ASP A 108 3.15 23.71 -4.69
CA ASP A 108 3.76 24.68 -5.60
C ASP A 108 4.41 23.99 -6.81
N TYR A 109 5.14 22.89 -6.58
CA TYR A 109 5.74 22.13 -7.67
C TYR A 109 4.67 21.52 -8.58
N ALA A 110 3.59 20.97 -8.01
CA ALA A 110 2.50 20.37 -8.77
C ALA A 110 1.76 21.38 -9.65
N THR A 111 1.65 22.65 -9.21
CA THR A 111 1.03 23.71 -10.02
C THR A 111 1.95 24.22 -11.14
N THR A 112 3.25 24.09 -11.00
CA THR A 112 4.24 24.64 -11.95
C THR A 112 4.78 23.60 -12.92
N THR A 113 4.69 22.30 -12.61
CA THR A 113 5.16 21.24 -13.51
C THR A 113 4.08 20.84 -14.51
N PRO A 114 4.40 20.77 -15.82
CA PRO A 114 3.43 20.32 -16.83
C PRO A 114 3.18 18.82 -16.81
N ASP A 115 4.06 18.04 -16.20
CA ASP A 115 3.96 16.58 -16.10
C ASP A 115 3.15 16.18 -14.87
N PHE A 116 1.87 15.90 -15.07
CA PHE A 116 0.95 15.42 -14.04
C PHE A 116 1.48 14.20 -13.30
N ARG A 117 2.11 13.23 -13.99
CA ARG A 117 2.62 12.02 -13.33
C ARG A 117 3.78 12.33 -12.40
N ARG A 118 4.62 13.30 -12.73
CA ARG A 118 5.69 13.76 -11.83
C ARG A 118 5.13 14.50 -10.63
N ALA A 119 4.10 15.31 -10.82
CA ALA A 119 3.39 15.98 -9.73
C ALA A 119 2.83 14.96 -8.74
N GLU A 120 2.07 13.98 -9.22
CA GLU A 120 1.48 12.93 -8.37
C GLU A 120 2.53 12.09 -7.63
N ARG A 121 3.65 11.77 -8.29
CA ARG A 121 4.76 11.05 -7.64
C ARG A 121 5.39 11.88 -6.51
N ALA A 122 5.55 13.19 -6.72
CA ALA A 122 6.08 14.08 -5.69
C ALA A 122 5.14 14.19 -4.49
N ILE A 123 3.83 14.34 -4.73
CA ILE A 123 2.79 14.34 -3.69
C ILE A 123 2.81 13.01 -2.91
N PHE A 124 2.82 11.89 -3.62
CA PHE A 124 2.87 10.56 -3.01
C PHE A 124 4.12 10.39 -2.13
N ALA A 125 5.31 10.74 -2.66
CA ALA A 125 6.56 10.64 -1.92
C ALA A 125 6.58 11.57 -0.69
N ALA A 126 6.04 12.79 -0.79
CA ALA A 126 5.90 13.72 0.33
C ALA A 126 4.97 13.17 1.42
N ASN A 127 3.87 12.54 1.02
CA ASN A 127 2.93 11.91 1.98
C ASN A 127 3.60 10.72 2.71
N ILE A 128 4.38 9.90 2.00
CA ILE A 128 5.15 8.82 2.64
C ILE A 128 6.19 9.40 3.57
N LEU A 129 6.98 10.38 3.14
CA LEU A 129 8.02 11.00 3.95
C LEU A 129 7.44 11.62 5.23
N THR A 130 6.40 12.45 5.09
CA THR A 130 5.78 13.09 6.25
C THR A 130 5.11 12.07 7.18
N GLY A 131 4.47 11.04 6.62
CA GLY A 131 3.91 9.94 7.40
C GLY A 131 4.98 9.16 8.16
N ALA A 132 6.07 8.80 7.51
CA ALA A 132 7.18 8.05 8.13
C ALA A 132 7.89 8.83 9.23
N CYS A 133 8.06 10.15 9.05
CA CYS A 133 8.70 11.04 10.04
C CYS A 133 7.77 11.49 11.17
N ALA A 134 6.53 10.99 11.25
CA ALA A 134 5.63 11.33 12.33
C ALA A 134 6.24 10.94 13.70
N PRO A 135 6.22 11.82 14.70
CA PRO A 135 6.81 11.53 16.01
C PRO A 135 6.16 10.35 16.73
N THR A 136 4.93 10.02 16.36
CA THR A 136 4.21 8.84 16.84
C THR A 136 4.80 7.51 16.39
N ASN A 137 5.67 7.51 15.38
CA ASN A 137 6.34 6.29 14.89
C ASN A 137 7.61 5.93 15.67
N PHE A 138 8.11 6.85 16.49
CA PHE A 138 9.36 6.65 17.22
C PHE A 138 9.08 6.49 18.71
N PHE A 139 9.68 5.47 19.32
CA PHE A 139 9.46 5.14 20.73
C PHE A 139 9.68 6.34 21.65
N MET A 140 10.79 7.04 21.48
CA MET A 140 11.19 8.16 22.36
C MET A 140 10.29 9.39 22.27
N THR A 141 9.60 9.56 21.15
CA THR A 141 8.73 10.71 20.92
C THR A 141 7.24 10.35 20.95
N ASN A 142 6.90 9.09 21.18
CA ASN A 142 5.51 8.65 21.30
C ASN A 142 5.12 8.46 22.78
N PRO A 143 4.32 9.36 23.37
CA PRO A 143 3.94 9.28 24.78
C PRO A 143 3.15 7.99 25.11
N ALA A 144 2.28 7.54 24.21
CA ALA A 144 1.54 6.29 24.42
C ALA A 144 2.45 5.06 24.47
N ALA A 145 3.49 5.03 23.62
CA ALA A 145 4.46 3.92 23.61
C ALA A 145 5.32 3.91 24.88
N ILE A 146 5.77 5.09 25.33
CA ILE A 146 6.52 5.22 26.59
C ILE A 146 5.67 4.80 27.77
N LYS A 147 4.44 5.29 27.88
CA LYS A 147 3.51 4.92 28.93
C LYS A 147 3.29 3.40 28.95
N TYR A 148 3.01 2.80 27.80
CA TYR A 148 2.84 1.34 27.70
C TYR A 148 4.10 0.57 28.10
N ALA A 149 5.29 1.10 27.80
CA ALA A 149 6.54 0.49 28.26
C ALA A 149 6.66 0.50 29.78
N PHE A 150 6.32 1.60 30.45
CA PHE A 150 6.29 1.68 31.90
C PHE A 150 5.23 0.75 32.52
N ASP A 151 4.01 0.76 31.98
CA ASP A 151 2.89 -0.08 32.47
C ASP A 151 3.22 -1.57 32.36
N THR A 152 4.06 -1.98 31.41
CA THR A 152 4.48 -3.37 31.20
C THR A 152 5.85 -3.70 31.80
N GLY A 153 6.46 -2.81 32.58
CA GLY A 153 7.80 -3.00 33.13
C GLY A 153 8.88 -3.24 32.06
N GLY A 154 8.72 -2.66 30.87
CA GLY A 154 9.64 -2.81 29.74
C GLY A 154 9.41 -4.05 28.86
N LEU A 155 8.51 -4.96 29.24
CA LEU A 155 8.25 -6.19 28.47
C LEU A 155 7.72 -5.91 27.07
N SER A 156 6.99 -4.83 26.87
CA SER A 156 6.51 -4.44 25.53
C SER A 156 7.65 -4.09 24.59
N VAL A 157 8.68 -3.40 25.07
CA VAL A 157 9.89 -3.03 24.29
C VAL A 157 10.68 -4.28 23.92
N LEU A 158 10.88 -5.19 24.90
CA LEU A 158 11.60 -6.44 24.65
C LEU A 158 10.87 -7.32 23.63
N ARG A 159 9.54 -7.41 23.72
CA ARG A 159 8.71 -8.13 22.75
C ARG A 159 8.80 -7.50 21.36
N GLY A 160 8.71 -6.16 21.25
CA GLY A 160 8.85 -5.43 20.02
C GLY A 160 10.23 -5.65 19.36
N ALA A 161 11.29 -5.58 20.14
CA ALA A 161 12.65 -5.86 19.66
C ALA A 161 12.79 -7.29 19.11
N ARG A 162 12.21 -8.27 19.81
CA ARG A 162 12.21 -9.68 19.36
C ARG A 162 11.47 -9.85 18.04
N HIS A 163 10.29 -9.22 17.89
CA HIS A 163 9.53 -9.25 16.63
C HIS A 163 10.34 -8.61 15.50
N PHE A 164 10.89 -7.43 15.72
CA PHE A 164 11.71 -6.73 14.74
C PHE A 164 12.92 -7.57 14.26
N LEU A 165 13.65 -8.19 15.18
CA LEU A 165 14.75 -9.08 14.84
C LEU A 165 14.30 -10.34 14.08
N SER A 166 13.12 -10.88 14.42
CA SER A 166 12.52 -11.99 13.71
C SER A 166 12.16 -11.61 12.27
N ASP A 167 11.54 -10.43 12.09
CA ASP A 167 11.13 -9.93 10.79
C ASP A 167 12.35 -9.63 9.90
N LEU A 168 13.41 -9.04 10.44
CA LEU A 168 14.68 -8.85 9.73
C LEU A 168 15.27 -10.17 9.22
N ARG A 169 15.24 -11.22 10.07
CA ARG A 169 15.87 -12.50 9.73
C ARG A 169 15.05 -13.38 8.80
N ARG A 170 13.72 -13.34 8.95
CA ARG A 170 12.82 -14.31 8.31
C ARG A 170 11.95 -13.71 7.21
N ASN A 171 11.78 -12.40 7.20
CA ASN A 171 10.81 -11.74 6.33
C ASN A 171 11.39 -10.50 5.60
N GLY A 172 12.71 -10.42 5.48
CA GLY A 172 13.39 -9.31 4.77
C GLY A 172 13.11 -7.93 5.36
N GLY A 173 12.84 -7.86 6.67
CA GLY A 173 12.49 -6.61 7.37
C GLY A 173 11.02 -6.20 7.27
N MET A 174 10.20 -6.95 6.55
CA MET A 174 8.75 -6.70 6.50
C MET A 174 8.05 -7.34 7.70
N PRO A 175 7.08 -6.66 8.33
CA PRO A 175 6.31 -7.24 9.42
C PRO A 175 5.57 -8.51 8.97
N SER A 176 5.62 -9.54 9.81
CA SER A 176 4.85 -10.76 9.55
C SER A 176 3.36 -10.48 9.77
N GLN A 177 2.57 -10.54 8.70
CA GLN A 177 1.13 -10.23 8.73
C GLN A 177 0.27 -11.47 8.98
N VAL A 178 0.77 -12.65 8.61
CA VAL A 178 0.04 -13.91 8.71
C VAL A 178 0.98 -15.04 9.14
N ASP A 179 0.46 -15.98 9.92
CA ASP A 179 1.14 -17.25 10.19
C ASP A 179 0.89 -18.20 9.02
N ARG A 180 1.92 -18.34 8.15
CA ARG A 180 1.87 -19.23 6.98
C ARG A 180 2.19 -20.68 7.30
N SER A 181 2.63 -20.99 8.53
CA SER A 181 3.08 -22.34 8.90
C SER A 181 1.99 -23.40 8.80
N ARG A 182 0.72 -22.98 8.86
CA ARG A 182 -0.45 -23.86 8.80
C ARG A 182 -1.02 -24.06 7.40
N PHE A 183 -0.50 -23.35 6.39
CA PHE A 183 -1.07 -23.30 5.05
C PHE A 183 -0.06 -23.79 4.02
N GLU A 184 -0.46 -24.78 3.23
CA GLU A 184 0.33 -25.40 2.18
C GLU A 184 -0.54 -25.58 0.94
N VAL A 185 -0.08 -24.97 -0.18
CA VAL A 185 -0.78 -25.05 -1.46
C VAL A 185 -0.73 -26.50 -1.98
N GLY A 186 -1.85 -27.03 -2.42
CA GLY A 186 -2.01 -28.42 -2.84
C GLY A 186 -2.36 -29.39 -1.71
N ARG A 187 -2.31 -28.97 -0.45
CA ARG A 187 -2.64 -29.81 0.71
C ARG A 187 -3.89 -29.32 1.43
N ASN A 188 -3.91 -28.06 1.86
CA ASN A 188 -5.03 -27.45 2.55
C ASN A 188 -5.44 -26.08 2.00
N LEU A 189 -4.72 -25.59 0.96
CA LEU A 189 -5.11 -24.53 0.06
C LEU A 189 -5.01 -25.06 -1.38
N ALA A 190 -5.93 -24.70 -2.25
CA ALA A 190 -5.97 -25.18 -3.62
C ALA A 190 -5.93 -26.73 -3.68
N ALA A 191 -6.69 -27.37 -2.79
CA ALA A 191 -6.66 -28.81 -2.62
C ALA A 191 -7.65 -29.55 -3.55
N SER A 192 -8.52 -28.85 -4.27
CA SER A 192 -9.46 -29.46 -5.21
C SER A 192 -8.73 -30.04 -6.41
N LEU A 193 -9.05 -31.31 -6.73
CA LEU A 193 -8.43 -32.00 -7.85
C LEU A 193 -8.87 -31.37 -9.18
N GLY A 194 -7.92 -31.23 -10.10
CA GLY A 194 -8.17 -30.65 -11.41
C GLY A 194 -6.99 -30.84 -12.35
N ALA A 195 -7.16 -30.43 -13.60
CA ALA A 195 -6.11 -30.44 -14.60
C ALA A 195 -6.09 -29.13 -15.40
N VAL A 196 -4.92 -28.73 -15.86
CA VAL A 196 -4.80 -27.63 -16.83
C VAL A 196 -5.25 -28.19 -18.18
N VAL A 197 -6.31 -27.61 -18.74
CA VAL A 197 -6.90 -28.04 -20.02
C VAL A 197 -6.53 -27.10 -21.16
N ASP A 198 -6.12 -25.90 -20.85
CA ASP A 198 -5.61 -24.94 -21.82
C ASP A 198 -4.55 -24.04 -21.19
N ARG A 199 -3.57 -23.59 -21.98
CA ARG A 199 -2.47 -22.75 -21.53
C ARG A 199 -2.00 -21.82 -22.64
N ASP A 200 -1.96 -20.54 -22.35
CA ASP A 200 -1.32 -19.53 -23.16
C ASP A 200 -0.23 -18.77 -22.36
N PRO A 201 0.51 -17.83 -22.96
CA PRO A 201 1.52 -17.06 -22.24
C PRO A 201 1.01 -16.21 -21.06
N PHE A 202 -0.28 -15.95 -20.97
CA PHE A 202 -0.90 -15.05 -20.01
C PHE A 202 -1.83 -15.75 -19.02
N ALA A 203 -2.42 -16.89 -19.41
CA ALA A 203 -3.45 -17.56 -18.62
C ALA A 203 -3.39 -19.08 -18.75
N GLU A 204 -3.88 -19.76 -17.74
CA GLU A 204 -4.14 -21.20 -17.74
C GLU A 204 -5.60 -21.44 -17.38
N VAL A 205 -6.25 -22.36 -18.08
CA VAL A 205 -7.61 -22.82 -17.78
C VAL A 205 -7.53 -24.10 -16.98
N LEU A 206 -8.03 -24.06 -15.76
CA LEU A 206 -8.11 -25.21 -14.86
C LEU A 206 -9.50 -25.84 -14.94
N HIS A 207 -9.56 -27.13 -15.24
CA HIS A 207 -10.78 -27.92 -15.17
C HIS A 207 -10.78 -28.72 -13.86
N TYR A 208 -11.65 -28.36 -12.93
CA TYR A 208 -11.79 -29.05 -11.66
C TYR A 208 -12.62 -30.33 -11.80
N GLN A 209 -12.22 -31.38 -11.12
CA GLN A 209 -12.97 -32.61 -11.09
C GLN A 209 -14.27 -32.42 -10.29
N PRO A 210 -15.40 -33.00 -10.76
CA PRO A 210 -16.64 -32.89 -10.02
C PRO A 210 -16.58 -33.66 -8.69
N ALA A 211 -17.12 -33.05 -7.64
CA ALA A 211 -17.27 -33.68 -6.32
C ALA A 211 -18.52 -34.55 -6.22
N THR A 212 -19.39 -34.51 -7.22
CA THR A 212 -20.69 -35.25 -7.26
C THR A 212 -20.74 -36.22 -8.44
N ALA A 213 -21.52 -37.31 -8.32
CA ALA A 213 -21.66 -38.31 -9.38
C ALA A 213 -22.34 -37.78 -10.64
N THR A 214 -23.10 -36.69 -10.52
CA THR A 214 -23.78 -36.03 -11.65
C THR A 214 -23.44 -34.54 -11.63
N VAL A 215 -23.24 -33.98 -12.81
CA VAL A 215 -22.94 -32.56 -13.01
C VAL A 215 -23.90 -31.92 -14.00
N SER A 216 -24.02 -30.61 -13.95
CA SER A 216 -24.75 -29.85 -14.95
C SER A 216 -24.08 -29.99 -16.32
N ARG A 217 -24.91 -30.10 -17.37
CA ARG A 217 -24.41 -30.16 -18.75
C ARG A 217 -23.68 -28.88 -19.19
N ARG A 218 -23.99 -27.76 -18.57
CA ARG A 218 -23.35 -26.48 -18.88
C ARG A 218 -22.23 -26.22 -17.87
N PRO A 219 -20.97 -26.07 -18.32
CA PRO A 219 -19.87 -25.69 -17.43
C PRO A 219 -20.01 -24.25 -16.96
N VAL A 220 -19.46 -23.95 -15.81
CA VAL A 220 -19.32 -22.59 -15.27
C VAL A 220 -17.86 -22.19 -15.37
N LEU A 221 -17.57 -21.08 -16.04
CA LEU A 221 -16.26 -20.47 -16.07
C LEU A 221 -16.15 -19.47 -14.90
N ALA A 222 -15.23 -19.70 -13.97
CA ALA A 222 -14.90 -18.78 -12.91
C ALA A 222 -13.63 -18.00 -13.27
N VAL A 223 -13.74 -16.68 -13.43
CA VAL A 223 -12.62 -15.81 -13.72
C VAL A 223 -12.22 -15.10 -12.41
N PRO A 224 -11.07 -15.45 -11.80
CA PRO A 224 -10.64 -14.81 -10.56
C PRO A 224 -10.20 -13.36 -10.84
N PRO A 225 -10.35 -12.45 -9.86
CA PRO A 225 -9.85 -11.09 -10.00
C PRO A 225 -8.31 -11.11 -10.11
N PRO A 226 -7.70 -10.21 -10.90
CA PRO A 226 -6.24 -10.20 -11.13
C PRO A 226 -5.41 -9.94 -9.88
N ILE A 227 -6.01 -9.37 -8.83
CA ILE A 227 -5.36 -9.10 -7.53
C ILE A 227 -5.35 -10.37 -6.65
N GLY A 228 -6.30 -11.30 -6.87
CA GLY A 228 -6.41 -12.53 -6.12
C GLY A 228 -5.44 -13.61 -6.60
N ARG A 229 -5.22 -14.62 -5.75
CA ARG A 229 -4.57 -15.85 -6.18
C ARG A 229 -5.57 -16.71 -6.95
N TYR A 230 -5.09 -17.55 -7.89
CA TYR A 230 -5.95 -18.44 -8.67
C TYR A 230 -6.84 -19.34 -7.79
N TYR A 231 -6.36 -19.71 -6.58
CA TYR A 231 -7.09 -20.53 -5.62
C TYR A 231 -8.02 -19.73 -4.68
N PHE A 232 -8.29 -18.48 -4.98
CA PHE A 232 -9.18 -17.64 -4.18
C PHE A 232 -10.55 -18.27 -3.93
N LEU A 233 -11.06 -19.10 -4.85
CA LEU A 233 -12.31 -19.86 -4.70
C LEU A 233 -12.10 -21.26 -4.11
N ASP A 234 -10.86 -21.68 -3.86
CA ASP A 234 -10.45 -22.97 -3.32
C ASP A 234 -9.56 -22.80 -2.09
N LEU A 235 -10.06 -22.04 -1.12
CA LEU A 235 -9.31 -21.70 0.10
C LEU A 235 -9.25 -22.85 1.11
N ALA A 236 -10.22 -23.75 1.09
CA ALA A 236 -10.22 -24.96 1.90
C ALA A 236 -11.17 -26.01 1.32
N PRO A 237 -10.94 -27.30 1.54
CA PRO A 237 -11.77 -28.39 0.96
C PRO A 237 -13.26 -28.27 1.26
N ALA A 238 -13.62 -27.73 2.45
CA ALA A 238 -15.01 -27.53 2.85
C ALA A 238 -15.62 -26.18 2.41
N VAL A 239 -14.81 -25.27 1.85
CA VAL A 239 -15.19 -23.87 1.51
C VAL A 239 -15.04 -23.62 0.02
N ALA A 240 -14.57 -24.60 -0.76
CA ALA A 240 -14.50 -24.47 -2.21
C ALA A 240 -15.89 -24.20 -2.76
N SER A 241 -16.08 -23.07 -3.44
CA SER A 241 -17.41 -22.60 -3.92
C SER A 241 -18.07 -23.54 -4.94
N TRP A 242 -17.27 -24.37 -5.63
CA TRP A 242 -17.76 -25.40 -6.55
C TRP A 242 -18.13 -26.72 -5.87
N ASN A 243 -17.81 -26.89 -4.59
CA ASN A 243 -18.25 -28.03 -3.78
C ASN A 243 -19.57 -27.76 -3.05
N SER A 244 -20.06 -26.53 -3.03
CA SER A 244 -21.38 -26.17 -2.48
C SER A 244 -22.43 -26.29 -3.58
N ARG A 245 -23.50 -26.98 -3.29
CA ARG A 245 -24.65 -27.25 -4.18
C ARG A 245 -25.25 -26.00 -4.80
#